data_bfe0fb32c0e7187770c8c6dadc2eece1
#
_entry.id   bfe0fb32c0e7187770c8c6dadc2eece1
#
_cell.length_a   1.000
_cell.length_b   1.000
_cell.length_c   1.000
_cell.angle_alpha   90.00
_cell.angle_beta   90.00
_cell.angle_gamma   90.00
#
_symmetry.space_group_name_H-M   'P 1'
#
loop_
_entity.id
_entity.type
_entity.pdbx_description
1 polymer ?
#
loop_
_entity_poly.entity_id
_entity_poly.type
_entity_poly.pdbx_seq_one_letter_code
_entity_poly.pdbx_strand_id
1 'polypeptide(L)'
;MRLRTALRSTASALAALALLSACGSGTGASSASGDAPLVGVDYPRSDTDFWNSYITYTPGYAGQLGLSLKTTNSQNDVAKLTANAQTFISQGVKGIAMAPQDTAAVAPTLAQLEAKKIPVVTIDTRPDSGKVFMVVRADNRAYGEKACQFLGTKLKGEGKVVMLEGGLDSINGRDRTEAFNDCMKRSYPGIKVFGEATNWDGAVAAQKLQTDLTANPDIKGVYMQSSFALAGTLQVLKQKGLLADPSDEKHVFVVSNDGIPEELKSIAAGKIDATVSQPADLYAKYALHYLKAAIDGKTFQPGKTDHDSTIIQVRPGLLEDQLSAPLVTLDGGTYGGVPSVKSDDPSLWGNNHG
;
A
#
# COMPACT_ATOMS: atom_id res chain seq x y z
N MET A 1 67.49 24.25 -42.22
CA MET A 1 67.87 23.44 -43.40
C MET A 1 66.53 22.93 -43.93
N ARG A 2 65.97 23.61 -44.93
CA ARG A 2 65.95 23.27 -46.35
C ARG A 2 65.32 21.87 -46.56
N LEU A 3 64.31 21.59 -47.37
CA LEU A 3 63.72 22.13 -48.62
C LEU A 3 62.40 21.37 -48.83
N ARG A 4 61.25 21.97 -49.22
CA ARG A 4 60.74 22.15 -50.59
C ARG A 4 60.45 20.81 -51.30
N THR A 5 59.39 20.55 -51.85
CA THR A 5 58.46 21.02 -52.92
C THR A 5 57.85 19.72 -53.46
N ALA A 6 56.76 19.56 -54.10
CA ALA A 6 55.93 20.30 -54.99
C ALA A 6 54.64 19.53 -55.35
N LEU A 7 53.65 20.25 -55.64
CA LEU A 7 52.57 20.10 -56.61
C LEU A 7 52.71 18.99 -57.70
N ARG A 8 51.56 18.33 -58.00
CA ARG A 8 50.95 18.37 -59.35
C ARG A 8 49.52 17.86 -59.38
N SER A 9 48.70 18.68 -59.95
CA SER A 9 47.36 18.57 -60.42
C SER A 9 47.20 17.55 -61.53
N THR A 10 46.08 16.90 -61.70
CA THR A 10 45.38 16.76 -62.96
C THR A 10 43.92 16.47 -62.79
N ALA A 11 43.16 17.16 -63.62
CA ALA A 11 41.72 17.22 -63.68
C ALA A 11 41.07 16.13 -64.55
N SER A 12 39.74 16.12 -64.44
CA SER A 12 38.76 15.69 -65.48
C SER A 12 38.27 14.23 -65.50
N ALA A 13 37.03 14.00 -65.23
CA ALA A 13 36.00 13.84 -66.22
C ALA A 13 34.62 13.58 -65.61
N LEU A 14 33.65 14.33 -66.11
CA LEU A 14 32.22 14.15 -65.94
C LEU A 14 31.75 12.80 -66.54
N ALA A 15 30.82 12.15 -65.84
CA ALA A 15 29.79 11.34 -66.50
C ALA A 15 28.49 11.39 -65.65
N ALA A 16 27.52 12.10 -66.14
CA ALA A 16 26.15 12.10 -65.70
C ALA A 16 25.44 10.84 -66.22
N LEU A 17 24.70 10.14 -65.37
CA LEU A 17 23.56 9.33 -65.78
C LEU A 17 22.45 9.45 -64.72
N ALA A 18 21.35 10.02 -65.17
CA ALA A 18 20.07 10.06 -64.47
C ALA A 18 19.31 8.73 -64.66
N LEU A 19 18.25 8.61 -63.85
CA LEU A 19 17.12 7.68 -63.86
C LEU A 19 17.22 6.60 -62.77
N LEU A 20 16.27 6.40 -61.90
CA LEU A 20 14.80 6.36 -61.99
C LEU A 20 14.18 6.50 -60.61
N SER A 21 13.12 7.29 -60.54
CA SER A 21 12.15 7.34 -59.46
C SER A 21 11.51 5.98 -59.23
N ALA A 22 11.60 5.48 -57.99
CA ALA A 22 10.65 4.49 -57.49
C ALA A 22 9.97 5.06 -56.23
N CYS A 23 8.76 5.55 -56.40
CA CYS A 23 7.85 5.80 -55.32
C CYS A 23 7.56 4.50 -54.57
N GLY A 24 8.27 4.26 -53.49
CA GLY A 24 7.85 3.32 -52.47
C GLY A 24 7.14 4.05 -51.39
N SER A 25 5.81 4.00 -51.38
CA SER A 25 4.99 4.42 -50.23
C SER A 25 5.25 3.47 -49.04
N GLY A 26 6.38 3.68 -48.41
CA GLY A 26 6.61 3.12 -47.07
C GLY A 26 5.80 3.98 -46.08
N THR A 27 4.68 3.46 -45.62
CA THR A 27 4.07 3.91 -44.39
C THR A 27 5.11 3.76 -43.29
N GLY A 28 5.87 4.80 -43.08
CA GLY A 28 6.74 4.96 -41.95
C GLY A 28 5.84 5.01 -40.72
N ALA A 29 5.68 3.87 -40.02
CA ALA A 29 5.30 3.90 -38.65
C ALA A 29 6.37 4.76 -37.95
N SER A 30 6.03 6.01 -37.69
CA SER A 30 6.74 6.85 -36.72
C SER A 30 6.64 6.12 -35.40
N SER A 31 7.62 5.29 -35.09
CA SER A 31 7.93 4.95 -33.71
C SER A 31 8.35 6.28 -33.07
N ALA A 32 7.38 6.96 -32.48
CA ALA A 32 7.65 8.02 -31.53
C ALA A 32 8.44 7.36 -30.38
N SER A 33 9.76 7.39 -30.48
CA SER A 33 10.65 7.17 -29.33
C SER A 33 10.56 8.42 -28.43
N GLY A 34 9.37 8.69 -27.91
CA GLY A 34 9.24 9.60 -26.80
C GLY A 34 9.81 8.89 -25.57
N ASP A 35 10.72 9.54 -24.86
CA ASP A 35 11.23 9.03 -23.61
C ASP A 35 10.05 8.68 -22.69
N ALA A 36 10.12 7.50 -22.04
CA ALA A 36 9.10 7.03 -21.12
C ALA A 36 8.81 8.11 -20.06
N PRO A 37 7.53 8.46 -19.80
CA PRO A 37 7.21 9.48 -18.82
C PRO A 37 7.87 9.19 -17.47
N LEU A 38 8.65 10.15 -16.96
CA LEU A 38 9.30 10.05 -15.67
C LEU A 38 8.28 10.33 -14.57
N VAL A 39 8.13 9.42 -13.61
CA VAL A 39 7.26 9.55 -12.45
C VAL A 39 8.03 9.39 -11.14
N GLY A 40 7.58 10.11 -10.11
CA GLY A 40 8.09 9.98 -8.75
C GLY A 40 7.28 8.97 -7.95
N VAL A 41 7.92 8.15 -7.15
CA VAL A 41 7.26 7.31 -6.15
C VAL A 41 7.96 7.52 -4.81
N ASP A 42 7.24 8.07 -3.83
CA ASP A 42 7.72 8.19 -2.47
C ASP A 42 7.21 7.03 -1.64
N TYR A 43 8.13 6.24 -1.10
CA TYR A 43 7.83 5.17 -0.17
C TYR A 43 7.77 5.73 1.25
N PRO A 44 6.75 5.39 2.06
CA PRO A 44 6.64 5.93 3.41
C PRO A 44 7.69 5.34 4.36
N ARG A 45 8.05 4.06 4.16
CA ARG A 45 9.03 3.32 4.96
C ARG A 45 9.49 2.07 4.23
N SER A 46 10.56 1.42 4.73
CA SER A 46 11.11 0.17 4.16
C SER A 46 11.54 -0.83 5.24
N ASP A 47 10.93 -0.74 6.42
CA ASP A 47 11.26 -1.56 7.59
C ASP A 47 10.11 -2.53 7.98
N THR A 48 9.12 -2.69 7.12
CA THR A 48 8.04 -3.68 7.27
C THR A 48 7.87 -4.50 5.99
N ASP A 49 7.44 -5.75 6.13
CA ASP A 49 7.28 -6.66 4.98
C ASP A 49 6.20 -6.18 4.01
N PHE A 50 5.13 -5.55 4.53
CA PHE A 50 4.09 -4.96 3.70
C PHE A 50 4.66 -3.88 2.75
N TRP A 51 5.40 -2.91 3.28
CA TRP A 51 5.98 -1.84 2.46
C TRP A 51 7.11 -2.34 1.57
N ASN A 52 7.92 -3.30 2.04
CA ASN A 52 8.96 -3.93 1.20
C ASN A 52 8.34 -4.67 0.00
N SER A 53 7.18 -5.31 0.18
CA SER A 53 6.46 -5.94 -0.93
C SER A 53 5.98 -4.90 -1.94
N TYR A 54 5.36 -3.80 -1.48
CA TYR A 54 4.97 -2.69 -2.36
C TYR A 54 6.18 -2.13 -3.15
N ILE A 55 7.33 -1.93 -2.49
CA ILE A 55 8.58 -1.48 -3.13
C ILE A 55 9.01 -2.47 -4.21
N THR A 56 8.93 -3.77 -3.93
CA THR A 56 9.34 -4.85 -4.85
C THR A 56 8.45 -4.91 -6.10
N TYR A 57 7.13 -4.75 -5.96
CA TYR A 57 6.20 -4.81 -7.08
C TYR A 57 6.26 -3.57 -8.00
N THR A 58 6.56 -2.41 -7.45
CA THR A 58 6.48 -1.11 -8.15
C THR A 58 7.27 -1.06 -9.47
N PRO A 59 8.56 -1.49 -9.55
CA PRO A 59 9.33 -1.42 -10.80
C PRO A 59 8.75 -2.29 -11.93
N GLY A 60 8.23 -3.47 -11.59
CA GLY A 60 7.62 -4.37 -12.56
C GLY A 60 6.40 -3.75 -13.24
N TYR A 61 5.50 -3.17 -12.45
CA TYR A 61 4.32 -2.50 -12.99
C TYR A 61 4.66 -1.21 -13.75
N ALA A 62 5.67 -0.46 -13.32
CA ALA A 62 6.14 0.71 -14.07
C ALA A 62 6.64 0.32 -15.47
N GLY A 63 7.43 -0.75 -15.58
CA GLY A 63 7.90 -1.29 -16.84
C GLY A 63 6.75 -1.70 -17.76
N GLN A 64 5.72 -2.39 -17.23
CA GLN A 64 4.53 -2.78 -18.00
C GLN A 64 3.74 -1.58 -18.56
N LEU A 65 3.76 -0.44 -17.85
CA LEU A 65 3.07 0.79 -18.24
C LEU A 65 3.94 1.74 -19.06
N GLY A 66 5.19 1.37 -19.35
CA GLY A 66 6.14 2.22 -20.06
C GLY A 66 6.49 3.50 -19.28
N LEU A 67 6.60 3.41 -17.95
CA LEU A 67 6.97 4.52 -17.07
C LEU A 67 8.43 4.38 -16.62
N SER A 68 9.14 5.50 -16.55
CA SER A 68 10.44 5.62 -15.88
C SER A 68 10.24 6.07 -14.44
N LEU A 69 10.95 5.46 -13.49
CA LEU A 69 10.80 5.73 -12.07
C LEU A 69 11.94 6.56 -11.49
N LYS A 70 11.57 7.49 -10.60
CA LYS A 70 12.42 8.02 -9.53
C LYS A 70 11.78 7.67 -8.21
N THR A 71 12.55 7.10 -7.28
CA THR A 71 12.03 6.66 -5.99
C THR A 71 12.72 7.41 -4.85
N THR A 72 11.97 7.66 -3.79
CA THR A 72 12.45 8.22 -2.53
C THR A 72 11.81 7.47 -1.36
N ASN A 73 12.28 7.73 -0.16
CA ASN A 73 11.70 7.16 1.06
C ASN A 73 11.60 8.27 2.11
N SER A 74 10.40 8.62 2.50
CA SER A 74 10.13 9.66 3.49
C SER A 74 10.30 9.19 4.95
N GLN A 75 10.39 7.89 5.21
CA GLN A 75 10.58 7.32 6.55
C GLN A 75 9.51 7.78 7.55
N ASN A 76 8.25 7.83 7.12
CA ASN A 76 7.10 8.35 7.86
C ASN A 76 7.24 9.82 8.34
N ASP A 77 8.18 10.57 7.77
CA ASP A 77 8.44 11.97 8.11
C ASP A 77 7.86 12.89 7.04
N VAL A 78 6.92 13.75 7.42
CA VAL A 78 6.23 14.68 6.49
C VAL A 78 7.17 15.74 5.93
N ALA A 79 8.21 16.15 6.67
CA ALA A 79 9.18 17.11 6.18
C ALA A 79 10.07 16.49 5.10
N LYS A 80 10.46 15.22 5.27
CA LYS A 80 11.15 14.45 4.23
C LYS A 80 10.27 14.23 3.01
N LEU A 81 8.99 13.88 3.19
CA LEU A 81 8.04 13.73 2.09
C LEU A 81 7.93 15.03 1.30
N THR A 82 7.86 16.18 1.97
CA THR A 82 7.82 17.50 1.32
C THR A 82 9.12 17.78 0.54
N ALA A 83 10.28 17.49 1.11
CA ALA A 83 11.57 17.65 0.44
C ALA A 83 11.72 16.72 -0.77
N ASN A 84 11.22 15.46 -0.66
CA ASN A 84 11.19 14.51 -1.74
C ASN A 84 10.27 14.99 -2.89
N ALA A 85 9.10 15.55 -2.58
CA ALA A 85 8.21 16.13 -3.57
C ALA A 85 8.88 17.33 -4.31
N GLN A 86 9.60 18.18 -3.61
CA GLN A 86 10.38 19.27 -4.22
C GLN A 86 11.49 18.73 -5.15
N THR A 87 12.14 17.66 -4.74
CA THR A 87 13.13 16.95 -5.58
C THR A 87 12.48 16.44 -6.86
N PHE A 88 11.33 15.79 -6.77
CA PHE A 88 10.58 15.33 -7.93
C PHE A 88 10.16 16.47 -8.86
N ILE A 89 9.69 17.60 -8.30
CA ILE A 89 9.38 18.80 -9.08
C ILE A 89 10.62 19.27 -9.88
N SER A 90 11.79 19.34 -9.23
CA SER A 90 13.03 19.79 -9.87
C SER A 90 13.53 18.85 -10.96
N GLN A 91 13.22 17.57 -10.83
CA GLN A 91 13.54 16.54 -11.83
C GLN A 91 12.53 16.46 -12.99
N GLY A 92 11.47 17.24 -12.95
CA GLY A 92 10.49 17.33 -14.03
C GLY A 92 9.60 16.11 -14.17
N VAL A 93 9.31 15.40 -13.06
CA VAL A 93 8.39 14.26 -13.08
C VAL A 93 7.01 14.68 -13.60
N LYS A 94 6.33 13.76 -14.28
CA LYS A 94 5.00 13.97 -14.86
C LYS A 94 3.86 13.64 -13.91
N GLY A 95 4.16 13.00 -12.79
CA GLY A 95 3.22 12.64 -11.75
C GLY A 95 3.93 12.00 -10.57
N ILE A 96 3.25 11.93 -9.41
CA ILE A 96 3.81 11.40 -8.17
C ILE A 96 2.82 10.42 -7.53
N ALA A 97 3.31 9.24 -7.12
CA ALA A 97 2.61 8.35 -6.21
C ALA A 97 3.24 8.46 -4.81
N MET A 98 2.43 8.55 -3.76
CA MET A 98 2.90 8.66 -2.38
C MET A 98 1.91 8.08 -1.37
N ALA A 99 2.41 7.74 -0.17
CA ALA A 99 1.60 7.26 0.95
C ALA A 99 1.86 8.13 2.19
N PRO A 100 1.22 9.32 2.30
CA PRO A 100 1.45 10.20 3.44
C PRO A 100 0.93 9.58 4.74
N GLN A 101 1.79 9.39 5.73
CA GLN A 101 1.40 8.80 7.01
C GLN A 101 0.69 9.84 7.91
N ASP A 102 1.16 11.09 7.96
CA ASP A 102 0.38 12.18 8.51
C ASP A 102 -0.54 12.74 7.42
N THR A 103 -1.82 12.35 7.50
CA THR A 103 -2.79 12.63 6.45
C THR A 103 -3.32 14.06 6.46
N ALA A 104 -3.15 14.79 7.55
CA ALA A 104 -3.46 16.21 7.65
C ALA A 104 -2.28 17.09 7.22
N ALA A 105 -1.07 16.77 7.68
CA ALA A 105 0.12 17.60 7.45
C ALA A 105 0.62 17.58 6.00
N VAL A 106 0.19 16.64 5.17
CA VAL A 106 0.58 16.57 3.74
C VAL A 106 -0.08 17.65 2.88
N ALA A 107 -1.15 18.31 3.35
CA ALA A 107 -1.94 19.25 2.55
C ALA A 107 -1.14 20.37 1.88
N PRO A 108 -0.16 21.04 2.52
CA PRO A 108 0.67 22.05 1.87
C PRO A 108 1.50 21.49 0.71
N THR A 109 2.01 20.26 0.83
CA THR A 109 2.75 19.57 -0.24
C THR A 109 1.84 19.31 -1.44
N LEU A 110 0.62 18.84 -1.20
CA LEU A 110 -0.37 18.62 -2.27
C LEU A 110 -0.73 19.94 -2.97
N ALA A 111 -0.87 21.05 -2.25
CA ALA A 111 -1.13 22.36 -2.84
C ALA A 111 0.02 22.82 -3.73
N GLN A 112 1.27 22.58 -3.35
CA GLN A 112 2.44 22.88 -4.20
C GLN A 112 2.43 22.06 -5.49
N LEU A 113 2.11 20.77 -5.42
CA LEU A 113 2.04 19.90 -6.60
C LEU A 113 0.89 20.28 -7.52
N GLU A 114 -0.26 20.65 -6.96
CA GLU A 114 -1.40 21.17 -7.73
C GLU A 114 -1.04 22.45 -8.48
N ALA A 115 -0.38 23.40 -7.81
CA ALA A 115 0.09 24.66 -8.44
C ALA A 115 1.07 24.41 -9.60
N LYS A 116 1.82 23.31 -9.55
CA LYS A 116 2.72 22.85 -10.62
C LYS A 116 2.02 21.97 -11.66
N LYS A 117 0.73 21.69 -11.49
CA LYS A 117 -0.07 20.79 -12.36
C LYS A 117 0.53 19.38 -12.44
N ILE A 118 1.16 18.91 -11.37
CA ILE A 118 1.68 17.55 -11.24
C ILE A 118 0.60 16.70 -10.56
N PRO A 119 0.01 15.73 -11.26
CA PRO A 119 -1.00 14.85 -10.67
C PRO A 119 -0.38 13.98 -9.57
N VAL A 120 -1.15 13.77 -8.52
CA VAL A 120 -0.79 12.92 -7.38
C VAL A 120 -1.78 11.78 -7.28
N VAL A 121 -1.27 10.57 -7.09
CA VAL A 121 -2.05 9.41 -6.64
C VAL A 121 -1.56 9.05 -5.24
N THR A 122 -2.47 8.94 -4.28
CA THR A 122 -2.10 8.42 -2.97
C THR A 122 -2.50 6.95 -2.86
N ILE A 123 -1.66 6.19 -2.15
CA ILE A 123 -1.87 4.77 -1.90
C ILE A 123 -1.98 4.53 -0.41
N ASP A 124 -2.72 3.48 -0.05
CA ASP A 124 -2.93 3.07 1.34
C ASP A 124 -3.61 4.14 2.20
N THR A 125 -3.10 5.37 2.18
CA THR A 125 -3.61 6.49 2.98
C THR A 125 -4.36 7.51 2.12
N ARG A 126 -5.41 8.08 2.68
CA ARG A 126 -6.19 9.18 2.10
C ARG A 126 -5.87 10.49 2.83
N PRO A 127 -5.42 11.54 2.12
CA PRO A 127 -5.23 12.85 2.73
C PRO A 127 -6.53 13.42 3.29
N ASP A 128 -6.46 14.05 4.46
CA ASP A 128 -7.62 14.70 5.09
C ASP A 128 -8.09 15.91 4.25
N SER A 129 -7.17 16.57 3.55
CA SER A 129 -7.44 17.68 2.63
C SER A 129 -6.42 17.73 1.50
N GLY A 130 -6.62 18.66 0.54
CA GLY A 130 -5.78 18.78 -0.66
C GLY A 130 -6.34 17.97 -1.84
N LYS A 131 -5.74 18.20 -3.01
CA LYS A 131 -6.18 17.59 -4.26
C LYS A 131 -5.27 16.44 -4.65
N VAL A 132 -5.86 15.31 -4.93
CA VAL A 132 -5.21 14.15 -5.54
C VAL A 132 -6.07 13.66 -6.71
N PHE A 133 -5.45 13.01 -7.67
CA PHE A 133 -6.15 12.46 -8.83
C PHE A 133 -6.99 11.24 -8.46
N MET A 134 -6.41 10.35 -7.64
CA MET A 134 -7.04 9.14 -7.14
C MET A 134 -6.40 8.74 -5.82
N VAL A 135 -7.18 8.21 -4.90
CA VAL A 135 -6.72 7.44 -3.73
C VAL A 135 -6.89 5.97 -4.07
N VAL A 136 -5.86 5.16 -3.91
CA VAL A 136 -5.91 3.69 -4.07
C VAL A 136 -5.71 3.07 -2.70
N ARG A 137 -6.76 2.51 -2.12
CA ARG A 137 -6.71 1.87 -0.81
C ARG A 137 -7.83 0.84 -0.63
N ALA A 138 -7.69 -0.03 0.33
CA ALA A 138 -8.82 -0.83 0.79
C ALA A 138 -9.63 -0.07 1.86
N ASP A 139 -10.87 -0.49 2.10
CA ASP A 139 -11.73 0.11 3.13
C ASP A 139 -11.21 -0.22 4.54
N ASN A 140 -10.53 0.74 5.15
CA ASN A 140 -9.93 0.58 6.47
C ASN A 140 -10.97 0.53 7.62
N ARG A 141 -12.16 1.08 7.42
CA ARG A 141 -13.25 0.87 8.39
C ARG A 141 -13.71 -0.57 8.38
N ALA A 142 -13.78 -1.20 7.19
CA ALA A 142 -14.08 -2.62 7.08
C ALA A 142 -13.02 -3.50 7.77
N TYR A 143 -11.76 -3.07 7.90
CA TYR A 143 -10.74 -3.82 8.66
C TYR A 143 -11.09 -3.91 10.14
N GLY A 144 -11.39 -2.78 10.76
CA GLY A 144 -11.82 -2.75 12.16
C GLY A 144 -13.10 -3.56 12.39
N GLU A 145 -14.08 -3.45 11.49
CA GLU A 145 -15.32 -4.25 11.54
C GLU A 145 -15.03 -5.75 11.45
N LYS A 146 -14.21 -6.20 10.49
CA LYS A 146 -13.85 -7.62 10.30
C LYS A 146 -13.11 -8.18 11.51
N ALA A 147 -12.15 -7.43 12.06
CA ALA A 147 -11.43 -7.83 13.28
C ALA A 147 -12.36 -7.95 14.49
N CYS A 148 -13.30 -7.01 14.65
CA CYS A 148 -14.32 -7.06 15.68
C CYS A 148 -15.23 -8.29 15.54
N GLN A 149 -15.79 -8.54 14.36
CA GLN A 149 -16.67 -9.67 14.11
C GLN A 149 -15.96 -11.01 14.35
N PHE A 150 -14.68 -11.09 13.96
CA PHE A 150 -13.88 -12.28 14.23
C PHE A 150 -13.69 -12.51 15.74
N LEU A 151 -13.14 -11.52 16.46
CA LEU A 151 -12.88 -11.64 17.91
C LEU A 151 -14.17 -11.80 18.72
N GLY A 152 -15.20 -11.03 18.39
CA GLY A 152 -16.49 -11.12 19.04
C GLY A 152 -17.13 -12.50 18.92
N THR A 153 -17.02 -13.13 17.73
CA THR A 153 -17.50 -14.50 17.50
C THR A 153 -16.66 -15.51 18.29
N LYS A 154 -15.33 -15.43 18.24
CA LYS A 154 -14.41 -16.34 18.95
C LYS A 154 -14.57 -16.26 20.45
N LEU A 155 -14.75 -15.07 20.99
CA LEU A 155 -14.95 -14.81 22.42
C LEU A 155 -16.40 -14.98 22.88
N LYS A 156 -17.33 -15.32 21.96
CA LYS A 156 -18.76 -15.49 22.26
C LYS A 156 -19.41 -14.25 22.90
N GLY A 157 -18.89 -13.08 22.58
CA GLY A 157 -19.42 -11.78 23.04
C GLY A 157 -18.97 -11.31 24.41
N GLU A 158 -18.04 -12.00 25.08
CA GLU A 158 -17.60 -11.66 26.43
C GLU A 158 -16.07 -11.72 26.56
N GLY A 159 -15.50 -10.95 27.51
CA GLY A 159 -14.09 -11.02 27.85
C GLY A 159 -13.32 -9.72 27.62
N LYS A 160 -12.01 -9.82 27.41
CA LYS A 160 -11.08 -8.70 27.28
C LYS A 160 -10.21 -8.82 26.03
N VAL A 161 -10.05 -7.69 25.34
CA VAL A 161 -9.25 -7.59 24.11
C VAL A 161 -8.30 -6.41 24.24
N VAL A 162 -7.03 -6.59 23.84
CA VAL A 162 -6.08 -5.49 23.58
C VAL A 162 -6.13 -5.15 22.10
N MET A 163 -6.27 -3.86 21.79
CA MET A 163 -6.12 -3.33 20.44
C MET A 163 -4.82 -2.53 20.36
N LEU A 164 -3.85 -3.06 19.58
CA LEU A 164 -2.58 -2.39 19.30
C LEU A 164 -2.80 -1.44 18.12
N GLU A 165 -3.06 -0.18 18.44
CA GLU A 165 -3.47 0.85 17.50
C GLU A 165 -2.28 1.31 16.65
N GLY A 166 -2.56 1.68 15.39
CA GLY A 166 -1.63 2.40 14.54
C GLY A 166 -1.46 3.87 14.95
N GLY A 167 -0.80 4.66 14.10
CA GLY A 167 -0.72 6.11 14.29
C GLY A 167 -2.07 6.77 14.06
N LEU A 168 -2.54 7.59 15.00
CA LEU A 168 -3.82 8.31 14.89
C LEU A 168 -3.72 9.62 14.09
N ASP A 169 -2.53 10.04 13.71
CA ASP A 169 -2.24 11.04 12.68
C ASP A 169 -2.55 10.53 11.26
N SER A 170 -2.58 9.20 11.10
CA SER A 170 -3.01 8.54 9.87
C SER A 170 -4.50 8.24 9.88
N ILE A 171 -5.17 8.49 8.75
CA ILE A 171 -6.58 8.10 8.54
C ILE A 171 -6.77 6.58 8.73
N ASN A 172 -5.76 5.75 8.42
CA ASN A 172 -5.84 4.30 8.59
C ASN A 172 -5.95 3.89 10.04
N GLY A 173 -5.12 4.47 10.92
CA GLY A 173 -5.21 4.23 12.35
C GLY A 173 -6.56 4.66 12.92
N ARG A 174 -7.05 5.85 12.53
CA ARG A 174 -8.38 6.35 12.95
C ARG A 174 -9.52 5.45 12.49
N ASP A 175 -9.57 5.15 11.17
CA ASP A 175 -10.64 4.32 10.58
C ASP A 175 -10.71 2.94 11.25
N ARG A 176 -9.56 2.27 11.44
CA ARG A 176 -9.49 0.94 12.06
C ARG A 176 -9.90 0.99 13.54
N THR A 177 -9.42 1.97 14.31
CA THR A 177 -9.73 2.14 15.72
C THR A 177 -11.21 2.44 15.96
N GLU A 178 -11.76 3.41 15.23
CA GLU A 178 -13.17 3.80 15.37
C GLU A 178 -14.11 2.65 14.98
N ALA A 179 -13.88 2.02 13.82
CA ALA A 179 -14.75 0.95 13.35
C ALA A 179 -14.72 -0.27 14.27
N PHE A 180 -13.54 -0.64 14.81
CA PHE A 180 -13.44 -1.72 15.78
C PHE A 180 -14.20 -1.41 17.07
N ASN A 181 -14.00 -0.23 17.66
CA ASN A 181 -14.68 0.20 18.87
C ASN A 181 -16.20 0.32 18.68
N ASP A 182 -16.65 0.92 17.56
CA ASP A 182 -18.06 1.05 17.24
C ASP A 182 -18.74 -0.33 17.08
N CYS A 183 -18.07 -1.26 16.39
CA CYS A 183 -18.55 -2.62 16.25
C CYS A 183 -18.61 -3.36 17.60
N MET A 184 -17.57 -3.32 18.41
CA MET A 184 -17.55 -3.95 19.73
C MET A 184 -18.68 -3.42 20.61
N LYS A 185 -18.84 -2.11 20.66
CA LYS A 185 -19.88 -1.42 21.44
C LYS A 185 -21.29 -1.80 20.98
N ARG A 186 -21.51 -1.92 19.67
CA ARG A 186 -22.81 -2.24 19.07
C ARG A 186 -23.15 -3.71 19.17
N SER A 187 -22.17 -4.60 18.85
CA SER A 187 -22.43 -6.01 18.62
C SER A 187 -21.97 -6.92 19.76
N TYR A 188 -20.96 -6.50 20.53
CA TYR A 188 -20.34 -7.31 21.59
C TYR A 188 -20.07 -6.48 22.85
N PRO A 189 -21.11 -5.87 23.47
CA PRO A 189 -20.94 -4.96 24.61
C PRO A 189 -20.37 -5.61 25.87
N GLY A 190 -20.33 -6.95 25.94
CA GLY A 190 -19.68 -7.71 27.02
C GLY A 190 -18.16 -7.80 26.87
N ILE A 191 -17.60 -7.37 25.74
CA ILE A 191 -16.15 -7.36 25.52
C ILE A 191 -15.57 -6.00 25.92
N LYS A 192 -14.62 -6.03 26.87
CA LYS A 192 -13.85 -4.83 27.24
C LYS A 192 -12.62 -4.67 26.35
N VAL A 193 -12.51 -3.55 25.68
CA VAL A 193 -11.36 -3.21 24.81
C VAL A 193 -10.38 -2.31 25.56
N PHE A 194 -9.07 -2.65 25.48
CA PHE A 194 -7.95 -1.83 25.90
C PHE A 194 -7.26 -1.33 24.63
N GLY A 195 -7.39 -0.03 24.33
CA GLY A 195 -6.76 0.61 23.18
C GLY A 195 -5.38 1.13 23.54
N GLU A 196 -4.36 0.70 22.83
CA GLU A 196 -2.96 1.04 23.07
C GLU A 196 -2.33 1.72 21.86
N ALA A 197 -2.12 3.03 21.93
CA ALA A 197 -1.47 3.80 20.87
C ALA A 197 -0.01 3.35 20.70
N THR A 198 0.35 2.90 19.51
CA THR A 198 1.68 2.37 19.21
C THR A 198 2.45 3.18 18.15
N ASN A 199 1.77 4.05 17.41
CA ASN A 199 2.34 4.84 16.31
C ASN A 199 3.06 3.99 15.24
N TRP A 200 2.53 2.79 14.96
CA TRP A 200 3.12 1.82 14.04
C TRP A 200 4.51 1.32 14.47
N ASP A 201 4.82 1.36 15.78
CA ASP A 201 6.09 0.86 16.35
C ASP A 201 5.91 -0.50 17.02
N GLY A 202 6.61 -1.51 16.52
CA GLY A 202 6.50 -2.89 17.00
C GLY A 202 7.08 -3.09 18.41
N ALA A 203 8.09 -2.31 18.82
CA ALA A 203 8.66 -2.40 20.16
C ALA A 203 7.70 -1.78 21.20
N VAL A 204 7.09 -0.64 20.86
CA VAL A 204 6.04 -0.02 21.68
C VAL A 204 4.85 -0.97 21.81
N ALA A 205 4.40 -1.60 20.71
CA ALA A 205 3.30 -2.55 20.73
C ALA A 205 3.59 -3.74 21.66
N ALA A 206 4.78 -4.33 21.59
CA ALA A 206 5.18 -5.43 22.46
C ALA A 206 5.21 -5.03 23.94
N GLN A 207 5.76 -3.85 24.27
CA GLN A 207 5.81 -3.33 25.63
C GLN A 207 4.40 -3.11 26.21
N LYS A 208 3.51 -2.51 25.41
CA LYS A 208 2.11 -2.26 25.81
C LYS A 208 1.37 -3.57 26.05
N LEU A 209 1.45 -4.51 25.10
CA LEU A 209 0.83 -5.83 25.24
C LEU A 209 1.35 -6.58 26.49
N GLN A 210 2.65 -6.55 26.75
CA GLN A 210 3.24 -7.16 27.93
C GLN A 210 2.68 -6.57 29.23
N THR A 211 2.50 -5.25 29.28
CA THR A 211 1.95 -4.52 30.41
C THR A 211 0.48 -4.92 30.65
N ASP A 212 -0.33 -4.92 29.59
CA ASP A 212 -1.75 -5.26 29.69
C ASP A 212 -1.98 -6.70 30.12
N LEU A 213 -1.25 -7.65 29.51
CA LEU A 213 -1.32 -9.06 29.90
C LEU A 213 -0.81 -9.33 31.32
N THR A 214 0.03 -8.44 31.88
CA THR A 214 0.46 -8.54 33.27
C THR A 214 -0.61 -8.03 34.23
N ALA A 215 -1.22 -6.91 33.88
CA ALA A 215 -2.29 -6.30 34.68
C ALA A 215 -3.63 -7.04 34.56
N ASN A 216 -3.89 -7.70 33.42
CA ASN A 216 -5.12 -8.41 33.09
C ASN A 216 -4.80 -9.78 32.49
N PRO A 217 -4.47 -10.78 33.30
CA PRO A 217 -4.11 -12.13 32.79
C PRO A 217 -5.27 -12.89 32.15
N ASP A 218 -6.47 -12.35 32.24
CA ASP A 218 -7.71 -12.87 31.63
C ASP A 218 -8.01 -12.25 30.24
N ILE A 219 -7.09 -11.50 29.65
CA ILE A 219 -7.17 -11.07 28.26
C ILE A 219 -7.12 -12.32 27.34
N LYS A 220 -8.10 -12.40 26.43
CA LYS A 220 -8.29 -13.53 25.51
C LYS A 220 -8.28 -13.12 24.05
N GLY A 221 -8.13 -11.85 23.71
CA GLY A 221 -8.03 -11.37 22.35
C GLY A 221 -6.98 -10.29 22.17
N VAL A 222 -6.34 -10.27 21.01
CA VAL A 222 -5.43 -9.21 20.54
C VAL A 222 -5.82 -8.82 19.13
N TYR A 223 -6.05 -7.53 18.89
CA TYR A 223 -6.16 -6.95 17.57
C TYR A 223 -4.91 -6.12 17.26
N MET A 224 -4.12 -6.57 16.32
CA MET A 224 -3.01 -5.81 15.75
C MET A 224 -3.52 -5.06 14.52
N GLN A 225 -3.47 -3.73 14.52
CA GLN A 225 -3.95 -2.95 13.38
C GLN A 225 -3.07 -3.04 12.12
N SER A 226 -1.92 -3.70 12.19
CA SER A 226 -1.04 -4.03 11.06
C SER A 226 0.04 -5.01 11.51
N SER A 227 0.71 -5.64 10.56
CA SER A 227 1.75 -6.66 10.74
C SER A 227 3.01 -6.19 11.46
N PHE A 228 3.23 -4.86 11.61
CA PHE A 228 4.35 -4.31 12.36
C PHE A 228 4.46 -4.88 13.78
N ALA A 229 3.34 -5.25 14.39
CA ALA A 229 3.29 -5.76 15.76
C ALA A 229 3.47 -7.29 15.87
N LEU A 230 3.47 -8.04 14.74
CA LEU A 230 3.41 -9.50 14.74
C LEU A 230 4.54 -10.15 15.54
N ALA A 231 5.79 -9.84 15.22
CA ALA A 231 6.95 -10.47 15.86
C ALA A 231 6.96 -10.24 17.37
N GLY A 232 6.72 -8.99 17.79
CA GLY A 232 6.66 -8.61 19.20
C GLY A 232 5.50 -9.29 19.94
N THR A 233 4.32 -9.33 19.34
CA THR A 233 3.14 -10.00 19.90
C THR A 233 3.40 -11.49 20.12
N LEU A 234 3.90 -12.21 19.12
CA LEU A 234 4.24 -13.63 19.25
C LEU A 234 5.29 -13.88 20.31
N GLN A 235 6.31 -13.02 20.42
CA GLN A 235 7.34 -13.11 21.47
C GLN A 235 6.74 -12.93 22.87
N VAL A 236 5.89 -11.93 23.08
CA VAL A 236 5.24 -11.67 24.37
C VAL A 236 4.31 -12.83 24.76
N LEU A 237 3.47 -13.31 23.85
CA LEU A 237 2.59 -14.46 24.11
C LEU A 237 3.39 -15.72 24.46
N LYS A 238 4.50 -16.00 23.75
CA LYS A 238 5.39 -17.10 24.03
C LYS A 238 6.01 -17.01 25.43
N GLN A 239 6.54 -15.84 25.79
CA GLN A 239 7.17 -15.60 27.09
C GLN A 239 6.19 -15.79 28.26
N LYS A 240 4.92 -15.47 28.04
CA LYS A 240 3.84 -15.64 29.03
C LYS A 240 3.18 -17.02 29.01
N GLY A 241 3.61 -17.93 28.12
CA GLY A 241 2.99 -19.26 27.95
C GLY A 241 1.56 -19.21 27.39
N LEU A 242 1.23 -18.15 26.64
CA LEU A 242 -0.08 -17.88 26.04
C LEU A 242 -0.10 -18.14 24.53
N LEU A 243 1.05 -18.45 23.92
CA LEU A 243 1.14 -18.94 22.54
C LEU A 243 0.82 -20.44 22.55
N ALA A 244 -0.42 -20.76 22.80
CA ALA A 244 -0.95 -22.10 22.96
C ALA A 244 -1.70 -22.56 21.71
N ASP A 245 -1.95 -23.86 21.59
CA ASP A 245 -2.81 -24.40 20.53
C ASP A 245 -4.23 -23.77 20.59
N PRO A 246 -4.88 -23.52 19.45
CA PRO A 246 -6.24 -22.94 19.42
C PRO A 246 -7.30 -23.70 20.21
N SER A 247 -7.07 -24.96 20.53
CA SER A 247 -7.94 -25.79 21.40
C SER A 247 -7.64 -25.66 22.91
N ASP A 248 -6.53 -25.03 23.30
CA ASP A 248 -6.12 -24.84 24.69
C ASP A 248 -6.86 -23.66 25.31
N GLU A 249 -7.31 -23.81 26.57
CA GLU A 249 -7.95 -22.72 27.31
C GLU A 249 -7.06 -21.48 27.52
N LYS A 250 -5.74 -21.64 27.46
CA LYS A 250 -4.77 -20.55 27.54
C LYS A 250 -4.63 -19.76 26.23
N HIS A 251 -5.19 -20.28 25.14
CA HIS A 251 -5.08 -19.61 23.84
C HIS A 251 -5.63 -18.18 23.88
N VAL A 252 -4.89 -17.27 23.27
CA VAL A 252 -5.28 -15.87 23.05
C VAL A 252 -5.51 -15.69 21.57
N PHE A 253 -6.75 -15.39 21.19
CA PHE A 253 -7.11 -15.14 19.79
C PHE A 253 -6.45 -13.88 19.25
N VAL A 254 -5.71 -14.01 18.16
CA VAL A 254 -4.98 -12.91 17.55
C VAL A 254 -5.49 -12.66 16.14
N VAL A 255 -5.93 -11.44 15.87
CA VAL A 255 -6.24 -10.96 14.51
C VAL A 255 -5.32 -9.82 14.14
N SER A 256 -4.84 -9.83 12.91
CA SER A 256 -3.94 -8.82 12.35
C SER A 256 -4.54 -8.18 11.09
N ASN A 257 -3.79 -7.25 10.51
CA ASN A 257 -4.02 -6.74 9.16
C ASN A 257 -2.71 -6.84 8.38
N ASP A 258 -2.83 -6.88 7.08
CA ASP A 258 -1.87 -6.80 5.98
C ASP A 258 -1.84 -8.08 5.13
N GLY A 259 -1.89 -9.27 5.73
CA GLY A 259 -1.82 -10.53 4.98
C GLY A 259 -0.42 -10.81 4.43
N ILE A 260 0.63 -10.39 5.15
CA ILE A 260 2.02 -10.69 4.78
C ILE A 260 2.28 -12.20 4.87
N PRO A 261 3.30 -12.73 4.15
CA PRO A 261 3.63 -14.15 4.17
C PRO A 261 3.80 -14.75 5.55
N GLU A 262 4.42 -13.99 6.46
CA GLU A 262 4.65 -14.47 7.82
C GLU A 262 3.36 -14.54 8.64
N GLU A 263 2.36 -13.67 8.36
CA GLU A 263 1.02 -13.80 8.94
C GLU A 263 0.32 -15.05 8.43
N LEU A 264 0.34 -15.29 7.11
CA LEU A 264 -0.28 -16.49 6.52
C LEU A 264 0.35 -17.78 7.04
N LYS A 265 1.69 -17.82 7.15
CA LYS A 265 2.41 -18.93 7.80
C LYS A 265 2.07 -19.07 9.29
N SER A 266 1.90 -17.96 9.99
CA SER A 266 1.54 -17.95 11.41
C SER A 266 0.11 -18.45 11.63
N ILE A 267 -0.81 -18.12 10.71
CA ILE A 267 -2.18 -18.71 10.72
C ILE A 267 -2.12 -20.22 10.46
N ALA A 268 -1.38 -20.64 9.44
CA ALA A 268 -1.22 -22.07 9.13
C ALA A 268 -0.59 -22.87 10.28
N ALA A 269 0.25 -22.21 11.09
CA ALA A 269 0.89 -22.81 12.27
C ALA A 269 0.07 -22.64 13.57
N GLY A 270 -1.12 -22.06 13.54
CA GLY A 270 -1.97 -21.82 14.72
C GLY A 270 -1.40 -20.81 15.72
N LYS A 271 -0.46 -19.94 15.29
CA LYS A 271 0.16 -18.92 16.14
C LYS A 271 -0.64 -17.63 16.21
N ILE A 272 -1.33 -17.28 15.13
CA ILE A 272 -2.39 -16.27 15.09
C ILE A 272 -3.60 -16.87 14.38
N ASP A 273 -4.76 -16.25 14.52
CA ASP A 273 -6.03 -16.87 14.10
C ASP A 273 -6.58 -16.25 12.82
N ALA A 274 -6.28 -15.00 12.57
CA ALA A 274 -6.77 -14.30 11.39
C ALA A 274 -5.89 -13.11 11.00
N THR A 275 -6.04 -12.70 9.74
CA THR A 275 -5.59 -11.38 9.26
C THR A 275 -6.59 -10.83 8.26
N VAL A 276 -6.65 -9.51 8.07
CA VAL A 276 -7.33 -8.88 6.94
C VAL A 276 -6.27 -8.58 5.89
N SER A 277 -6.33 -9.27 4.75
CA SER A 277 -5.28 -9.19 3.73
C SER A 277 -5.41 -7.90 2.92
N GLN A 278 -4.46 -6.99 3.09
CA GLN A 278 -4.34 -5.72 2.38
C GLN A 278 -3.51 -5.93 1.10
N PRO A 279 -4.00 -5.61 -0.12
CA PRO A 279 -3.37 -6.05 -1.36
C PRO A 279 -2.18 -5.15 -1.77
N ALA A 280 -0.97 -5.42 -1.24
CA ALA A 280 0.24 -4.64 -1.51
C ALA A 280 0.63 -4.61 -3.00
N ASP A 281 0.43 -5.70 -3.71
CA ASP A 281 0.66 -5.85 -5.15
C ASP A 281 -0.29 -4.96 -5.97
N LEU A 282 -1.59 -4.99 -5.62
CA LEU A 282 -2.60 -4.17 -6.31
C LEU A 282 -2.43 -2.68 -5.99
N TYR A 283 -1.93 -2.33 -4.80
CA TYR A 283 -1.57 -0.95 -4.49
C TYR A 283 -0.49 -0.42 -5.45
N ALA A 284 0.56 -1.21 -5.69
CA ALA A 284 1.61 -0.84 -6.64
C ALA A 284 1.06 -0.73 -8.07
N LYS A 285 0.27 -1.71 -8.48
CA LYS A 285 -0.32 -1.77 -9.82
C LYS A 285 -1.24 -0.58 -10.10
N TYR A 286 -2.22 -0.36 -9.24
CA TYR A 286 -3.25 0.65 -9.50
C TYR A 286 -2.79 2.07 -9.17
N ALA A 287 -1.83 2.26 -8.25
CA ALA A 287 -1.17 3.55 -8.10
C ALA A 287 -0.56 4.03 -9.42
N LEU A 288 0.22 3.17 -10.08
CA LEU A 288 0.87 3.51 -11.35
C LEU A 288 -0.12 3.55 -12.53
N HIS A 289 -1.14 2.69 -12.52
CA HIS A 289 -2.22 2.73 -13.51
C HIS A 289 -2.94 4.08 -13.50
N TYR A 290 -3.40 4.56 -12.34
CA TYR A 290 -4.06 5.85 -12.23
C TYR A 290 -3.11 7.02 -12.47
N LEU A 291 -1.84 6.89 -12.09
CA LEU A 291 -0.84 7.91 -12.38
C LEU A 291 -0.62 8.05 -13.90
N LYS A 292 -0.48 6.93 -14.62
CA LYS A 292 -0.40 6.94 -16.09
C LYS A 292 -1.66 7.51 -16.72
N ALA A 293 -2.82 7.12 -16.20
CA ALA A 293 -4.11 7.64 -16.68
C ALA A 293 -4.21 9.17 -16.49
N ALA A 294 -3.74 9.70 -15.36
CA ALA A 294 -3.68 11.15 -15.12
C ALA A 294 -2.76 11.87 -16.12
N ILE A 295 -1.59 11.28 -16.42
CA ILE A 295 -0.65 11.81 -17.41
C ILE A 295 -1.27 11.80 -18.81
N ASP A 296 -2.07 10.79 -19.14
CA ASP A 296 -2.77 10.64 -20.42
C ASP A 296 -4.06 11.48 -20.50
N GLY A 297 -4.39 12.26 -19.46
CA GLY A 297 -5.58 13.13 -19.42
C GLY A 297 -6.91 12.38 -19.27
N LYS A 298 -6.89 11.13 -18.79
CA LYS A 298 -8.10 10.34 -18.53
C LYS A 298 -8.83 10.85 -17.29
N THR A 299 -10.11 10.54 -17.17
CA THR A 299 -10.95 10.85 -16.00
C THR A 299 -11.70 9.61 -15.56
N PHE A 300 -12.12 9.58 -14.30
CA PHE A 300 -12.88 8.48 -13.72
C PHE A 300 -14.15 8.99 -13.04
N GLN A 301 -15.10 8.10 -12.85
CA GLN A 301 -16.36 8.34 -12.18
C GLN A 301 -16.59 7.27 -11.11
N PRO A 302 -17.38 7.54 -10.07
CA PRO A 302 -17.81 6.53 -9.12
C PRO A 302 -18.47 5.34 -9.80
N GLY A 303 -18.21 4.13 -9.34
CA GLY A 303 -18.78 2.90 -9.87
C GLY A 303 -17.85 1.70 -9.71
N LYS A 304 -18.33 0.53 -10.12
CA LYS A 304 -17.51 -0.70 -10.15
C LYS A 304 -16.43 -0.56 -11.23
N THR A 305 -15.27 -1.08 -10.93
CA THR A 305 -14.13 -1.17 -11.85
C THR A 305 -14.15 -2.52 -12.59
N ASP A 306 -13.15 -2.73 -13.45
CA ASP A 306 -12.89 -4.00 -14.14
C ASP A 306 -11.95 -4.94 -13.36
N HIS A 307 -11.58 -4.57 -12.12
CA HIS A 307 -10.58 -5.27 -11.30
C HIS A 307 -11.03 -5.53 -9.85
N ASP A 308 -12.31 -5.87 -9.69
CA ASP A 308 -12.93 -6.25 -8.40
C ASP A 308 -12.77 -5.18 -7.31
N SER A 309 -12.95 -3.91 -7.69
CA SER A 309 -12.98 -2.79 -6.77
C SER A 309 -14.15 -1.86 -7.05
N THR A 310 -14.26 -0.83 -6.26
CA THR A 310 -15.30 0.20 -6.44
C THR A 310 -14.69 1.58 -6.25
N ILE A 311 -14.80 2.43 -7.26
CA ILE A 311 -14.48 3.84 -7.12
C ILE A 311 -15.64 4.53 -6.39
N ILE A 312 -15.34 5.15 -5.27
CA ILE A 312 -16.29 5.98 -4.52
C ILE A 312 -15.88 7.45 -4.57
N GLN A 313 -16.85 8.33 -4.41
CA GLN A 313 -16.60 9.76 -4.20
C GLN A 313 -16.63 10.04 -2.69
N VAL A 314 -15.46 10.24 -2.10
CA VAL A 314 -15.32 10.49 -0.65
C VAL A 314 -15.80 11.90 -0.28
N ARG A 315 -15.46 12.87 -1.14
CA ARG A 315 -15.91 14.26 -1.08
C ARG A 315 -15.85 14.88 -2.48
N PRO A 316 -16.44 16.05 -2.73
CA PRO A 316 -16.36 16.70 -4.04
C PRO A 316 -14.91 16.81 -4.52
N GLY A 317 -14.62 16.25 -5.71
CA GLY A 317 -13.29 16.25 -6.33
C GLY A 317 -12.29 15.26 -5.75
N LEU A 318 -12.69 14.34 -4.85
CA LEU A 318 -11.85 13.26 -4.35
C LEU A 318 -12.47 11.90 -4.64
N LEU A 319 -11.82 11.13 -5.48
CA LEU A 319 -12.15 9.74 -5.79
C LEU A 319 -11.22 8.80 -5.03
N GLU A 320 -11.78 7.68 -4.59
CA GLU A 320 -11.05 6.60 -3.93
C GLU A 320 -11.43 5.27 -4.60
N ASP A 321 -10.45 4.55 -5.10
CA ASP A 321 -10.60 3.17 -5.57
C ASP A 321 -10.41 2.23 -4.38
N GLN A 322 -11.53 1.65 -3.93
CA GLN A 322 -11.57 0.73 -2.78
C GLN A 322 -11.35 -0.69 -3.23
N LEU A 323 -10.13 -1.18 -3.06
CA LEU A 323 -9.73 -2.54 -3.35
C LEU A 323 -10.28 -3.54 -2.32
N SER A 324 -10.49 -4.77 -2.76
CA SER A 324 -10.89 -5.87 -1.88
C SER A 324 -9.79 -6.21 -0.86
N ALA A 325 -10.20 -6.49 0.37
CA ALA A 325 -9.33 -6.92 1.46
C ALA A 325 -10.05 -8.00 2.30
N PRO A 326 -9.92 -9.28 1.94
CA PRO A 326 -10.63 -10.35 2.61
C PRO A 326 -10.13 -10.57 4.05
N LEU A 327 -11.04 -11.00 4.93
CA LEU A 327 -10.67 -11.68 6.16
C LEU A 327 -10.09 -13.04 5.80
N VAL A 328 -8.97 -13.40 6.40
CA VAL A 328 -8.24 -14.65 6.16
C VAL A 328 -8.16 -15.42 7.46
N THR A 329 -8.50 -16.70 7.43
CA THR A 329 -8.39 -17.63 8.56
C THR A 329 -7.83 -18.97 8.09
N LEU A 330 -7.50 -19.89 8.99
CA LEU A 330 -6.94 -21.18 8.61
C LEU A 330 -7.85 -21.93 7.62
N ASP A 331 -9.12 -22.11 7.96
CA ASP A 331 -10.04 -22.97 7.21
C ASP A 331 -11.11 -22.20 6.40
N GLY A 332 -11.07 -20.87 6.42
CA GLY A 332 -12.18 -20.05 5.93
C GLY A 332 -13.34 -20.05 6.92
N GLY A 333 -14.53 -19.68 6.44
CA GLY A 333 -15.75 -19.67 7.25
C GLY A 333 -16.41 -18.29 7.33
N THR A 334 -17.30 -18.12 8.32
CA THR A 334 -18.04 -16.88 8.52
C THR A 334 -18.03 -16.49 10.00
N TYR A 335 -17.68 -15.24 10.29
CA TYR A 335 -17.56 -14.70 11.64
C TYR A 335 -18.42 -13.45 11.76
N GLY A 336 -19.45 -13.50 12.62
CA GLY A 336 -20.40 -12.39 12.76
C GLY A 336 -21.04 -11.92 11.43
N GLY A 337 -21.25 -12.84 10.49
CA GLY A 337 -21.74 -12.54 9.14
C GLY A 337 -20.66 -12.15 8.11
N VAL A 338 -19.40 -12.01 8.52
CA VAL A 338 -18.26 -11.70 7.63
C VAL A 338 -17.66 -13.00 7.09
N PRO A 339 -17.65 -13.23 5.77
CA PRO A 339 -16.97 -14.38 5.17
C PRO A 339 -15.46 -14.21 5.26
N SER A 340 -14.75 -15.34 5.39
CA SER A 340 -13.30 -15.38 5.31
C SER A 340 -12.84 -16.38 4.24
N VAL A 341 -11.65 -16.14 3.71
CA VAL A 341 -10.94 -17.03 2.80
C VAL A 341 -9.91 -17.84 3.58
N LYS A 342 -9.43 -18.95 3.00
CA LYS A 342 -8.39 -19.76 3.62
C LYS A 342 -7.02 -19.08 3.52
N SER A 343 -6.15 -19.35 4.49
CA SER A 343 -4.79 -18.80 4.51
C SER A 343 -3.89 -19.30 3.38
N ASP A 344 -4.23 -20.43 2.76
CA ASP A 344 -3.53 -20.99 1.60
C ASP A 344 -4.17 -20.62 0.25
N ASP A 345 -5.15 -19.71 0.24
CA ASP A 345 -5.78 -19.25 -1.00
C ASP A 345 -4.74 -18.59 -1.93
N PRO A 346 -4.60 -19.09 -3.18
CA PRO A 346 -3.59 -18.57 -4.11
C PRO A 346 -3.86 -17.15 -4.60
N SER A 347 -5.06 -16.59 -4.37
CA SER A 347 -5.35 -15.19 -4.70
C SER A 347 -4.76 -14.19 -3.71
N LEU A 348 -4.35 -14.65 -2.54
CA LEU A 348 -3.71 -13.78 -1.53
C LEU A 348 -2.30 -13.41 -1.99
N TRP A 349 -2.02 -12.13 -2.03
CA TRP A 349 -0.70 -11.62 -2.42
C TRP A 349 0.44 -12.19 -1.56
N GLY A 350 0.17 -12.42 -0.25
CA GLY A 350 1.14 -13.01 0.67
C GLY A 350 1.52 -14.46 0.35
N ASN A 351 0.78 -15.17 -0.51
CA ASN A 351 1.12 -16.48 -1.04
C ASN A 351 1.82 -16.41 -2.41
N ASN A 352 1.82 -15.24 -3.07
CA ASN A 352 2.34 -15.03 -4.42
C ASN A 352 3.62 -14.20 -4.39
N HIS A 353 4.66 -14.72 -3.72
CA HIS A 353 5.99 -14.12 -3.82
C HIS A 353 6.68 -14.66 -5.05
N GLY A 354 6.70 -13.83 -6.10
CA GLY A 354 7.49 -14.09 -7.28
C GLY A 354 8.99 -13.99 -7.03
#